data_03da03f4e70669c5f56b6230c275df3e
#
_entry.id   03da03f4e70669c5f56b6230c275df3e
#
_cell.length_a   1.000
_cell.length_b   1.000
_cell.length_c   1.000
_cell.angle_alpha   90.00
_cell.angle_beta   90.00
_cell.angle_gamma   90.00
#
_symmetry.space_group_name_H-M   'P 1'
#
loop_
_entity.id
_entity.type
_entity.pdbx_description
1 polymer ?
#
loop_
_entity_poly.entity_id
_entity_poly.type
_entity_poly.pdbx_seq_one_letter_code
_entity_poly.pdbx_strand_id
1 'polypeptide(L)'
;MSRARIRLSTAVLAAALAMAGLPASAFAEAAPAAADADADAQHRYPAHPQAETIRQIPLQGAVNVRDLGGYRTWTGGKVRRGLVYRSDALSRLTPADVTTVAGLGLTEVVDFRIPAELQYDGADRLPAGLTATSRPVSDLGLYATLVGAIASGDPVQQERMLGGGRAEAYMRDIYRTFVTSPENRAGFAATLREIADGGRGPLLYHCTSGKDRTGWLSYVLLRALAVPEDSAERDYLASNTFRGAYDAQVRAGLKQSGRMLNPDLLIPLQEVRTDYLDSATAQMEADFGGFYGYLTDGLGLDLRTLAKLQAKLVG
;
A
#
# COMPACT_ATOMS: atom_id res chain seq x y z
N MET A 1 -16.12 42.26 -13.01
CA MET A 1 -15.37 41.18 -12.31
C MET A 1 -15.92 39.83 -12.80
N SER A 2 -15.32 39.28 -13.83
CA SER A 2 -15.77 38.06 -14.51
C SER A 2 -15.22 36.83 -13.76
N ARG A 3 -16.13 35.97 -13.24
CA ARG A 3 -15.78 34.69 -12.66
C ARG A 3 -15.52 33.70 -13.80
N ALA A 4 -14.25 33.44 -14.11
CA ALA A 4 -13.86 32.36 -15.00
C ALA A 4 -14.22 31.02 -14.33
N ARG A 5 -15.30 30.39 -14.78
CA ARG A 5 -15.64 29.03 -14.47
C ARG A 5 -14.65 28.14 -15.26
N ILE A 6 -13.68 27.57 -14.60
CA ILE A 6 -12.82 26.52 -15.15
C ILE A 6 -13.74 25.34 -15.46
N ARG A 7 -14.06 25.14 -16.73
CA ARG A 7 -14.67 23.90 -17.22
C ARG A 7 -13.58 22.86 -17.23
N LEU A 8 -13.55 21.97 -16.23
CA LEU A 8 -12.78 20.74 -16.34
C LEU A 8 -13.33 19.98 -17.56
N SER A 9 -12.51 19.91 -18.58
CA SER A 9 -12.86 19.26 -19.84
C SER A 9 -13.09 17.77 -19.60
N THR A 10 -14.09 17.20 -20.25
CA THR A 10 -14.45 15.79 -20.32
C THR A 10 -13.30 14.84 -20.71
N ALA A 11 -12.15 15.37 -21.13
CA ALA A 11 -10.93 14.63 -21.43
C ALA A 11 -10.26 14.02 -20.17
N VAL A 12 -10.44 14.58 -18.97
CA VAL A 12 -9.89 14.06 -17.71
C VAL A 12 -10.63 12.78 -17.30
N LEU A 13 -11.93 12.70 -17.56
CA LEU A 13 -12.75 11.51 -17.31
C LEU A 13 -12.28 10.29 -18.16
N ALA A 14 -11.77 10.53 -19.37
CA ALA A 14 -11.33 9.48 -20.26
C ALA A 14 -9.98 8.84 -19.85
N ALA A 15 -9.13 9.55 -19.10
CA ALA A 15 -7.84 9.00 -18.62
C ALA A 15 -8.05 8.02 -17.44
N ALA A 16 -9.01 8.33 -16.56
CA ALA A 16 -9.41 7.42 -15.48
C ALA A 16 -10.15 6.18 -16.05
N LEU A 17 -10.94 6.33 -17.13
CA LEU A 17 -11.59 5.23 -17.83
C LEU A 17 -10.60 4.29 -18.54
N ALA A 18 -9.44 4.78 -18.98
CA ALA A 18 -8.42 3.92 -19.60
C ALA A 18 -7.73 2.99 -18.57
N MET A 19 -7.68 3.39 -17.30
CA MET A 19 -7.27 2.50 -16.20
C MET A 19 -8.41 1.56 -15.74
N ALA A 20 -9.67 1.94 -15.99
CA ALA A 20 -10.87 1.17 -15.65
C ALA A 20 -11.35 0.25 -16.78
N GLY A 21 -10.83 0.39 -18.00
CA GLY A 21 -11.37 -0.22 -19.22
C GLY A 21 -10.79 -1.57 -19.64
N LEU A 22 -9.96 -2.21 -18.82
CA LEU A 22 -9.55 -3.58 -19.13
C LEU A 22 -10.61 -4.56 -18.57
N PRO A 23 -11.15 -5.47 -19.43
CA PRO A 23 -12.13 -6.45 -18.98
C PRO A 23 -11.52 -7.37 -17.94
N ALA A 24 -12.26 -7.66 -16.88
CA ALA A 24 -11.87 -8.57 -15.81
C ALA A 24 -11.47 -9.98 -16.30
N SER A 25 -11.83 -10.34 -17.52
CA SER A 25 -11.50 -11.63 -18.16
C SER A 25 -10.02 -11.76 -18.57
N ALA A 26 -9.22 -10.69 -18.55
CA ALA A 26 -7.79 -10.75 -18.90
C ALA A 26 -6.89 -11.25 -17.73
N PHE A 27 -7.46 -11.49 -16.55
CA PHE A 27 -6.70 -11.82 -15.34
C PHE A 27 -6.63 -13.32 -15.03
N ALA A 28 -7.27 -14.17 -15.85
CA ALA A 28 -7.48 -15.58 -15.50
C ALA A 28 -6.32 -16.54 -15.85
N GLU A 29 -5.24 -16.08 -16.48
CA GLU A 29 -4.20 -17.03 -16.94
C GLU A 29 -2.80 -16.42 -16.86
N ALA A 30 -2.19 -16.48 -15.68
CA ALA A 30 -0.74 -16.59 -15.47
C ALA A 30 -0.42 -16.68 -13.97
N ALA A 31 -0.29 -17.88 -13.46
CA ALA A 31 0.52 -18.08 -12.25
C ALA A 31 1.99 -17.90 -12.67
N PRO A 32 2.74 -16.94 -12.13
CA PRO A 32 4.15 -16.84 -12.46
C PRO A 32 4.91 -17.97 -11.80
N ALA A 33 5.68 -18.71 -12.61
CA ALA A 33 6.79 -19.50 -12.13
C ALA A 33 7.72 -18.57 -11.32
N ALA A 34 8.16 -18.99 -10.15
CA ALA A 34 9.16 -18.30 -9.35
C ALA A 34 10.42 -18.08 -10.21
N ALA A 35 10.67 -16.84 -10.57
CA ALA A 35 11.93 -16.44 -11.19
C ALA A 35 12.91 -16.04 -10.08
N ASP A 36 14.06 -16.69 -10.08
CA ASP A 36 15.21 -16.37 -9.24
C ASP A 36 15.69 -14.93 -9.54
N ALA A 37 15.35 -14.04 -8.65
CA ALA A 37 15.93 -12.71 -8.60
C ALA A 37 16.34 -12.47 -7.14
N ASP A 38 17.57 -12.79 -6.80
CA ASP A 38 18.37 -12.00 -5.90
C ASP A 38 19.70 -12.71 -5.54
N ALA A 39 20.75 -12.43 -6.27
CA ALA A 39 22.09 -12.89 -5.90
C ALA A 39 22.86 -11.89 -5.00
N ASP A 40 22.36 -10.66 -4.85
CA ASP A 40 23.13 -9.58 -4.19
C ASP A 40 22.68 -9.24 -2.76
N ALA A 41 21.50 -9.71 -2.32
CA ALA A 41 21.00 -9.48 -0.97
C ALA A 41 21.53 -10.49 0.09
N GLN A 42 22.27 -11.52 -0.32
CA GLN A 42 22.63 -12.65 0.55
C GLN A 42 23.77 -12.40 1.55
N HIS A 43 24.35 -11.21 1.59
CA HIS A 43 25.56 -10.96 2.39
C HIS A 43 25.38 -10.26 3.73
N ARG A 44 24.16 -9.96 4.18
CA ARG A 44 23.98 -9.21 5.45
C ARG A 44 23.43 -10.00 6.64
N TYR A 45 22.75 -11.13 6.44
CA TYR A 45 22.18 -11.88 7.55
C TYR A 45 22.26 -13.40 7.32
N PRO A 46 22.49 -14.23 8.36
CA PRO A 46 22.43 -15.67 8.21
C PRO A 46 21.02 -16.09 7.75
N ALA A 47 20.97 -16.90 6.70
CA ALA A 47 19.73 -17.40 6.14
C ALA A 47 18.88 -18.07 7.23
N HIS A 48 17.71 -17.53 7.55
CA HIS A 48 16.74 -18.21 8.40
C HIS A 48 16.20 -19.45 7.67
N PRO A 49 16.24 -20.64 8.26
CA PRO A 49 16.05 -21.92 7.57
C PRO A 49 14.61 -22.26 7.15
N GLN A 50 13.69 -21.32 7.07
CA GLN A 50 12.36 -21.50 6.48
C GLN A 50 11.85 -20.15 5.96
N ALA A 51 11.80 -20.01 4.63
CA ALA A 51 11.11 -18.91 3.98
C ALA A 51 9.66 -18.86 4.48
N GLU A 52 9.29 -17.76 5.14
CA GLU A 52 7.93 -17.55 5.62
C GLU A 52 7.02 -17.37 4.41
N THR A 53 6.04 -18.23 4.23
CA THR A 53 5.11 -18.14 3.10
C THR A 53 4.11 -17.03 3.35
N ILE A 54 4.18 -15.96 2.57
CA ILE A 54 3.19 -14.89 2.55
C ILE A 54 1.87 -15.47 2.04
N ARG A 55 0.80 -15.31 2.83
CA ARG A 55 -0.53 -15.80 2.47
C ARG A 55 -1.29 -14.76 1.64
N GLN A 56 -1.10 -14.81 0.32
CA GLN A 56 -1.93 -14.03 -0.59
C GLN A 56 -3.38 -14.53 -0.58
N ILE A 57 -4.32 -13.60 -0.75
CA ILE A 57 -5.74 -13.88 -0.98
C ILE A 57 -6.02 -13.46 -2.42
N PRO A 58 -6.13 -14.41 -3.35
CA PRO A 58 -6.31 -14.09 -4.75
C PRO A 58 -7.71 -13.52 -4.98
N LEU A 59 -7.77 -12.29 -5.49
CA LEU A 59 -9.00 -11.61 -5.92
C LEU A 59 -8.81 -11.14 -7.37
N GLN A 60 -9.92 -10.97 -8.08
CA GLN A 60 -9.90 -10.45 -9.45
C GLN A 60 -9.78 -8.93 -9.51
N GLY A 61 -10.45 -8.26 -8.59
CA GLY A 61 -10.52 -6.79 -8.53
C GLY A 61 -9.50 -6.11 -7.61
N ALA A 62 -8.69 -6.89 -6.88
CA ALA A 62 -7.59 -6.41 -6.04
C ALA A 62 -6.45 -7.43 -6.05
N VAL A 63 -5.23 -6.98 -6.26
CA VAL A 63 -4.10 -7.88 -6.54
C VAL A 63 -3.08 -7.97 -5.40
N ASN A 64 -3.11 -7.03 -4.46
CA ASN A 64 -2.13 -6.91 -3.37
C ASN A 64 -2.71 -7.31 -1.99
N VAL A 65 -3.67 -8.24 -1.98
CA VAL A 65 -4.39 -8.66 -0.79
C VAL A 65 -3.68 -9.81 -0.10
N ARG A 66 -3.41 -9.67 1.20
CA ARG A 66 -2.77 -10.72 1.99
C ARG A 66 -3.01 -10.63 3.49
N ASP A 67 -2.87 -11.77 4.16
CA ASP A 67 -2.86 -11.93 5.61
C ASP A 67 -1.47 -11.58 6.16
N LEU A 68 -1.39 -10.73 7.16
CA LEU A 68 -0.12 -10.37 7.82
C LEU A 68 0.33 -11.38 8.89
N GLY A 69 -0.39 -12.47 9.07
CA GLY A 69 0.02 -13.54 9.98
C GLY A 69 1.04 -14.49 9.37
N GLY A 70 1.70 -15.25 10.24
CA GLY A 70 2.62 -16.31 9.87
C GLY A 70 4.09 -16.01 10.13
N TYR A 71 4.46 -14.75 10.34
CA TYR A 71 5.83 -14.33 10.60
C TYR A 71 6.30 -14.77 11.99
N ARG A 72 7.55 -15.23 12.09
CA ARG A 72 8.21 -15.55 13.36
C ARG A 72 8.63 -14.27 14.06
N THR A 73 8.62 -14.28 15.39
CA THR A 73 9.09 -13.17 16.22
C THR A 73 10.42 -13.54 16.87
N TRP A 74 11.23 -12.53 17.24
CA TRP A 74 12.45 -12.74 18.02
C TRP A 74 12.19 -13.39 19.38
N THR A 75 10.98 -13.29 19.90
CA THR A 75 10.57 -13.89 21.18
C THR A 75 10.19 -15.37 21.08
N GLY A 76 10.32 -15.97 19.88
CA GLY A 76 9.99 -17.38 19.63
C GLY A 76 8.54 -17.64 19.27
N GLY A 77 7.66 -16.64 19.35
CA GLY A 77 6.26 -16.72 18.92
C GLY A 77 6.08 -16.58 17.41
N LYS A 78 4.82 -16.53 16.98
CA LYS A 78 4.42 -16.36 15.59
C LYS A 78 3.23 -15.42 15.50
N VAL A 79 3.24 -14.51 14.52
CA VAL A 79 2.08 -13.65 14.25
C VAL A 79 0.90 -14.52 13.83
N ARG A 80 -0.22 -14.39 14.53
CA ARG A 80 -1.44 -15.17 14.27
C ARG A 80 -2.03 -14.80 12.92
N ARG A 81 -2.47 -15.81 12.18
CA ARG A 81 -3.17 -15.63 10.90
C ARG A 81 -4.66 -15.30 11.12
N GLY A 82 -5.23 -14.64 10.10
CA GLY A 82 -6.67 -14.38 10.09
C GLY A 82 -7.12 -13.22 10.97
N LEU A 83 -6.22 -12.37 11.45
CA LEU A 83 -6.54 -11.24 12.34
C LEU A 83 -6.29 -9.88 11.70
N VAL A 84 -5.26 -9.76 10.86
CA VAL A 84 -4.95 -8.51 10.19
C VAL A 84 -4.64 -8.77 8.72
N TYR A 85 -5.32 -8.04 7.86
CA TYR A 85 -5.16 -8.11 6.41
C TYR A 85 -4.74 -6.76 5.86
N ARG A 86 -4.00 -6.78 4.77
CA ARG A 86 -3.67 -5.59 3.98
C ARG A 86 -4.11 -5.77 2.53
N SER A 87 -4.42 -4.66 1.84
CA SER A 87 -4.92 -4.68 0.47
C SER A 87 -4.57 -3.41 -0.31
N ASP A 88 -4.71 -3.47 -1.63
CA ASP A 88 -5.01 -2.34 -2.49
C ASP A 88 -6.51 -2.01 -2.46
N ALA A 89 -6.93 -0.97 -3.19
CA ALA A 89 -8.31 -0.49 -3.18
C ALA A 89 -9.32 -1.57 -3.54
N LEU A 90 -10.41 -1.62 -2.80
CA LEU A 90 -11.48 -2.61 -2.93
C LEU A 90 -12.64 -2.14 -3.85
N SER A 91 -12.46 -1.01 -4.51
CA SER A 91 -13.50 -0.39 -5.37
C SER A 91 -13.84 -1.22 -6.62
N ARG A 92 -12.94 -2.13 -7.03
CA ARG A 92 -13.11 -2.96 -8.24
C ARG A 92 -13.46 -4.42 -7.95
N LEU A 93 -13.77 -4.77 -6.72
CA LEU A 93 -14.13 -6.14 -6.37
C LEU A 93 -15.29 -6.63 -7.22
N THR A 94 -15.15 -7.84 -7.75
CA THR A 94 -16.24 -8.56 -8.41
C THR A 94 -17.21 -9.15 -7.38
N PRO A 95 -18.41 -9.58 -7.76
CA PRO A 95 -19.30 -10.28 -6.82
C PRO A 95 -18.65 -11.53 -6.19
N ALA A 96 -17.79 -12.24 -6.92
CA ALA A 96 -17.04 -13.39 -6.41
C ALA A 96 -16.00 -12.94 -5.36
N ASP A 97 -15.31 -11.83 -5.62
CA ASP A 97 -14.38 -11.25 -4.66
C ASP A 97 -15.07 -10.81 -3.37
N VAL A 98 -16.23 -10.16 -3.49
CA VAL A 98 -17.05 -9.76 -2.32
C VAL A 98 -17.41 -10.98 -1.48
N THR A 99 -17.77 -12.12 -2.11
CA THR A 99 -18.02 -13.38 -1.40
C THR A 99 -16.76 -13.89 -0.70
N THR A 100 -15.61 -13.83 -1.37
CA THR A 100 -14.31 -14.22 -0.77
C THR A 100 -13.97 -13.33 0.44
N VAL A 101 -14.14 -12.02 0.31
CA VAL A 101 -13.91 -11.04 1.40
C VAL A 101 -14.88 -11.27 2.55
N ALA A 102 -16.15 -11.59 2.29
CA ALA A 102 -17.12 -11.97 3.31
C ALA A 102 -16.64 -13.20 4.12
N GLY A 103 -16.03 -14.18 3.46
CA GLY A 103 -15.43 -15.36 4.09
C GLY A 103 -14.24 -15.07 5.01
N LEU A 104 -13.62 -13.88 4.96
CA LEU A 104 -12.59 -13.47 5.89
C LEU A 104 -13.14 -13.08 7.27
N GLY A 105 -14.45 -12.86 7.39
CA GLY A 105 -15.10 -12.49 8.63
C GLY A 105 -14.67 -11.11 9.16
N LEU A 106 -14.31 -10.18 8.27
CA LEU A 106 -13.86 -8.84 8.64
C LEU A 106 -14.94 -8.14 9.48
N THR A 107 -14.51 -7.50 10.54
CA THR A 107 -15.36 -6.61 11.36
C THR A 107 -15.06 -5.15 11.12
N GLU A 108 -13.91 -4.85 10.51
CA GLU A 108 -13.42 -3.49 10.29
C GLU A 108 -12.65 -3.41 8.98
N VAL A 109 -12.85 -2.31 8.23
CA VAL A 109 -12.02 -1.92 7.08
C VAL A 109 -11.56 -0.49 7.29
N VAL A 110 -10.27 -0.22 7.11
CA VAL A 110 -9.69 1.13 7.20
C VAL A 110 -9.16 1.55 5.83
N ASP A 111 -9.62 2.69 5.35
CA ASP A 111 -9.22 3.27 4.07
C ASP A 111 -8.32 4.50 4.26
N PHE A 112 -7.06 4.40 3.82
CA PHE A 112 -6.09 5.52 3.87
C PHE A 112 -6.14 6.44 2.65
N ARG A 113 -7.03 6.19 1.69
CA ARG A 113 -7.15 7.04 0.51
C ARG A 113 -7.62 8.44 0.86
N ILE A 114 -7.05 9.42 0.16
CA ILE A 114 -7.51 10.81 0.24
C ILE A 114 -8.79 11.01 -0.60
N PRO A 115 -9.59 12.07 -0.36
CA PRO A 115 -10.82 12.30 -1.11
C PRO A 115 -10.67 12.34 -2.64
N ALA A 116 -9.52 12.81 -3.14
CA ALA A 116 -9.26 12.85 -4.57
C ALA A 116 -9.16 11.43 -5.17
N GLU A 117 -8.54 10.48 -4.46
CA GLU A 117 -8.46 9.08 -4.90
C GLU A 117 -9.84 8.43 -4.91
N LEU A 118 -10.66 8.67 -3.87
CA LEU A 118 -12.04 8.19 -3.80
C LEU A 118 -12.92 8.73 -4.93
N GLN A 119 -12.70 9.97 -5.32
CA GLN A 119 -13.45 10.60 -6.42
C GLN A 119 -13.20 9.88 -7.76
N TYR A 120 -11.99 9.37 -8.00
CA TYR A 120 -11.62 8.71 -9.25
C TYR A 120 -11.79 7.19 -9.21
N ASP A 121 -11.38 6.55 -8.12
CA ASP A 121 -11.40 5.08 -8.00
C ASP A 121 -12.77 4.56 -7.53
N GLY A 122 -13.59 5.42 -6.94
CA GLY A 122 -14.88 5.06 -6.34
C GLY A 122 -14.75 4.47 -4.93
N ALA A 123 -15.91 4.31 -4.28
CA ALA A 123 -16.01 3.68 -2.98
C ALA A 123 -15.72 2.18 -3.05
N ASP A 124 -15.31 1.61 -1.93
CA ASP A 124 -15.08 0.16 -1.82
C ASP A 124 -16.39 -0.62 -2.00
N ARG A 125 -16.28 -1.78 -2.62
CA ARG A 125 -17.35 -2.76 -2.78
C ARG A 125 -17.22 -3.82 -1.70
N LEU A 126 -17.83 -3.55 -0.56
CA LEU A 126 -17.72 -4.41 0.62
C LEU A 126 -18.93 -5.33 0.77
N PRO A 127 -18.78 -6.46 1.51
CA PRO A 127 -19.92 -7.26 1.94
C PRO A 127 -20.96 -6.44 2.69
N ALA A 128 -22.22 -6.85 2.58
CA ALA A 128 -23.34 -6.17 3.26
C ALA A 128 -23.07 -6.07 4.78
N GLY A 129 -23.33 -4.89 5.33
CA GLY A 129 -23.11 -4.59 6.75
C GLY A 129 -21.68 -4.18 7.12
N LEU A 130 -20.73 -4.27 6.20
CA LEU A 130 -19.35 -3.78 6.40
C LEU A 130 -19.17 -2.43 5.71
N THR A 131 -18.56 -1.47 6.40
CA THR A 131 -18.23 -0.14 5.87
C THR A 131 -16.77 0.18 6.13
N ALA A 132 -16.17 0.98 5.27
CA ALA A 132 -14.79 1.44 5.48
C ALA A 132 -14.76 2.69 6.37
N THR A 133 -13.90 2.68 7.37
CA THR A 133 -13.53 3.84 8.17
C THR A 133 -12.47 4.64 7.43
N SER A 134 -12.80 5.88 7.05
CA SER A 134 -11.87 6.76 6.35
C SER A 134 -10.83 7.35 7.30
N ARG A 135 -9.54 7.13 6.97
CA ARG A 135 -8.37 7.69 7.68
C ARG A 135 -7.35 8.20 6.67
N PRO A 136 -7.62 9.31 5.97
CA PRO A 136 -6.77 9.78 4.91
C PRO A 136 -5.33 10.00 5.36
N VAL A 137 -4.39 9.43 4.62
CA VAL A 137 -2.95 9.66 4.76
C VAL A 137 -2.47 10.34 3.49
N SER A 138 -1.88 11.52 3.64
CA SER A 138 -1.44 12.34 2.51
C SER A 138 -0.39 11.63 1.66
N ASP A 139 -0.53 11.78 0.33
CA ASP A 139 0.43 11.36 -0.68
C ASP A 139 1.20 12.55 -1.29
N LEU A 140 1.18 13.70 -0.62
CA LEU A 140 1.75 14.97 -1.10
C LEU A 140 1.20 15.42 -2.47
N GLY A 141 0.03 14.94 -2.88
CA GLY A 141 -0.56 15.24 -4.19
C GLY A 141 -0.01 14.37 -5.33
N LEU A 142 0.62 13.23 -5.01
CA LEU A 142 1.13 12.28 -6.01
C LEU A 142 0.02 11.86 -6.98
N TYR A 143 -1.16 11.53 -6.46
CA TYR A 143 -2.27 11.08 -7.30
C TYR A 143 -2.67 12.14 -8.33
N ALA A 144 -2.79 13.39 -7.91
CA ALA A 144 -3.11 14.50 -8.82
C ALA A 144 -1.99 14.74 -9.85
N THR A 145 -0.74 14.65 -9.43
CA THR A 145 0.44 14.77 -10.29
C THR A 145 0.46 13.69 -11.37
N LEU A 146 0.21 12.43 -10.97
CA LEU A 146 0.15 11.28 -11.87
C LEU A 146 -0.98 11.42 -12.90
N VAL A 147 -2.19 11.75 -12.44
CA VAL A 147 -3.34 11.97 -13.32
C VAL A 147 -3.06 13.13 -14.28
N GLY A 148 -2.47 14.22 -13.79
CA GLY A 148 -2.09 15.37 -14.61
C GLY A 148 -1.05 15.03 -15.70
N ALA A 149 -0.03 14.26 -15.35
CA ALA A 149 0.98 13.81 -16.29
C ALA A 149 0.37 12.92 -17.40
N ILE A 150 -0.44 11.93 -17.04
CA ILE A 150 -1.11 11.05 -18.01
C ILE A 150 -2.10 11.85 -18.88
N ALA A 151 -2.89 12.74 -18.27
CA ALA A 151 -3.90 13.52 -18.97
C ALA A 151 -3.31 14.54 -19.95
N SER A 152 -2.07 14.99 -19.72
CA SER A 152 -1.37 15.92 -20.63
C SER A 152 -1.21 15.33 -22.03
N GLY A 153 -0.98 14.03 -22.16
CA GLY A 153 -0.62 13.38 -23.42
C GLY A 153 0.69 13.90 -24.04
N ASP A 154 1.40 14.78 -23.34
CA ASP A 154 2.61 15.45 -23.81
C ASP A 154 3.86 14.76 -23.21
N PRO A 155 4.67 14.07 -24.04
CA PRO A 155 5.86 13.37 -23.57
C PRO A 155 6.88 14.29 -22.89
N VAL A 156 7.02 15.53 -23.36
CA VAL A 156 7.96 16.49 -22.78
C VAL A 156 7.50 16.91 -21.38
N GLN A 157 6.21 17.13 -21.19
CA GLN A 157 5.65 17.44 -19.89
C GLN A 157 5.75 16.24 -18.95
N GLN A 158 5.45 15.02 -19.43
CA GLN A 158 5.57 13.79 -18.65
C GLN A 158 7.01 13.57 -18.18
N GLU A 159 8.01 13.73 -19.07
CA GLU A 159 9.42 13.65 -18.71
C GLU A 159 9.81 14.73 -17.69
N ARG A 160 9.33 15.95 -17.87
CA ARG A 160 9.59 17.05 -16.92
C ARG A 160 8.97 16.81 -15.55
N MET A 161 7.83 16.13 -15.47
CA MET A 161 7.14 15.84 -14.20
C MET A 161 7.73 14.63 -13.49
N LEU A 162 8.07 13.57 -14.22
CA LEU A 162 8.36 12.24 -13.65
C LEU A 162 9.79 11.76 -13.93
N GLY A 163 10.45 12.24 -15.00
CA GLY A 163 11.75 11.78 -15.41
C GLY A 163 12.93 12.39 -14.64
N GLY A 164 14.17 11.95 -14.95
CA GLY A 164 15.39 12.47 -14.33
C GLY A 164 15.47 12.29 -12.82
N GLY A 165 14.93 11.18 -12.29
CA GLY A 165 14.93 10.87 -10.85
C GLY A 165 13.90 11.61 -10.01
N ARG A 166 12.99 12.38 -10.64
CA ARG A 166 11.97 13.16 -9.92
C ARG A 166 10.90 12.27 -9.28
N ALA A 167 10.49 11.21 -9.98
CA ALA A 167 9.54 10.26 -9.44
C ALA A 167 10.08 9.55 -8.20
N GLU A 168 11.33 9.12 -8.22
CA GLU A 168 12.02 8.52 -7.07
C GLU A 168 12.17 9.50 -5.91
N ALA A 169 12.58 10.74 -6.19
CA ALA A 169 12.71 11.78 -5.17
C ALA A 169 11.35 12.06 -4.51
N TYR A 170 10.28 12.14 -5.30
CA TYR A 170 8.94 12.34 -4.80
C TYR A 170 8.47 11.18 -3.90
N MET A 171 8.76 9.94 -4.29
CA MET A 171 8.44 8.79 -3.44
C MET A 171 9.19 8.86 -2.11
N ARG A 172 10.48 9.18 -2.09
CA ARG A 172 11.24 9.37 -0.83
C ARG A 172 10.64 10.46 0.04
N ASP A 173 10.18 11.56 -0.54
CA ASP A 173 9.53 12.65 0.20
C ASP A 173 8.19 12.20 0.81
N ILE A 174 7.38 11.43 0.07
CA ILE A 174 6.15 10.84 0.58
C ILE A 174 6.44 9.95 1.79
N TYR A 175 7.46 9.09 1.71
CA TYR A 175 7.81 8.21 2.83
C TYR A 175 8.30 8.98 4.05
N ARG A 176 9.05 10.08 3.88
CA ARG A 176 9.40 10.97 5.00
C ARG A 176 8.14 11.56 5.66
N THR A 177 7.10 11.88 4.89
CA THR A 177 5.87 12.44 5.49
C THR A 177 5.07 11.44 6.30
N PHE A 178 5.24 10.14 6.10
CA PHE A 178 4.65 9.14 6.99
C PHE A 178 5.17 9.27 8.42
N VAL A 179 6.35 9.85 8.57
CA VAL A 179 7.02 10.08 9.84
C VAL A 179 6.85 11.53 10.32
N THR A 180 7.01 12.52 9.44
CA THR A 180 7.03 13.95 9.84
C THR A 180 5.64 14.55 10.00
N SER A 181 4.62 14.14 9.18
CA SER A 181 3.27 14.71 9.29
C SER A 181 2.52 14.19 10.52
N PRO A 182 2.09 15.07 11.43
CA PRO A 182 1.25 14.68 12.57
C PRO A 182 -0.06 14.02 12.14
N GLU A 183 -0.68 14.48 11.04
CA GLU A 183 -1.93 13.95 10.51
C GLU A 183 -1.75 12.52 10.00
N ASN A 184 -0.67 12.25 9.26
CA ASN A 184 -0.35 10.91 8.77
C ASN A 184 -0.10 9.97 9.95
N ARG A 185 0.71 10.40 10.94
CA ARG A 185 0.95 9.62 12.16
C ARG A 185 -0.35 9.34 12.92
N ALA A 186 -1.25 10.31 13.01
CA ALA A 186 -2.54 10.12 13.69
C ALA A 186 -3.38 9.03 13.01
N GLY A 187 -3.42 8.98 11.67
CA GLY A 187 -4.11 7.95 10.92
C GLY A 187 -3.55 6.54 11.18
N PHE A 188 -2.22 6.41 11.18
CA PHE A 188 -1.54 5.14 11.48
C PHE A 188 -1.75 4.72 12.95
N ALA A 189 -1.58 5.66 13.88
CA ALA A 189 -1.74 5.40 15.31
C ALA A 189 -3.17 4.98 15.66
N ALA A 190 -4.18 5.63 15.08
CA ALA A 190 -5.57 5.25 15.27
C ALA A 190 -5.84 3.82 14.79
N THR A 191 -5.26 3.43 13.64
CA THR A 191 -5.40 2.07 13.11
C THR A 191 -4.71 1.03 14.02
N LEU A 192 -3.51 1.32 14.53
CA LEU A 192 -2.82 0.43 15.47
C LEU A 192 -3.59 0.28 16.80
N ARG A 193 -4.16 1.36 17.33
CA ARG A 193 -5.01 1.31 18.52
C ARG A 193 -6.27 0.47 18.27
N GLU A 194 -6.89 0.62 17.10
CA GLU A 194 -8.06 -0.17 16.74
C GLU A 194 -7.72 -1.65 16.59
N ILE A 195 -6.57 -1.99 15.99
CA ILE A 195 -6.08 -3.37 15.98
C ILE A 195 -5.89 -3.88 17.42
N ALA A 196 -5.36 -3.07 18.33
CA ALA A 196 -5.14 -3.45 19.73
C ALA A 196 -6.44 -3.61 20.54
N ASP A 197 -7.32 -2.61 20.43
CA ASP A 197 -8.53 -2.47 21.28
C ASP A 197 -9.82 -2.88 20.59
N GLY A 198 -9.82 -2.88 19.25
CA GLY A 198 -10.97 -3.22 18.43
C GLY A 198 -11.48 -4.62 18.70
N GLY A 199 -12.73 -4.86 18.31
CA GLY A 199 -13.48 -6.07 18.56
C GLY A 199 -12.73 -7.38 18.29
N ARG A 200 -13.38 -8.50 18.50
CA ARG A 200 -12.73 -9.82 18.38
C ARG A 200 -12.50 -10.27 16.95
N GLY A 201 -12.97 -9.51 15.95
CA GLY A 201 -12.89 -9.87 14.55
C GLY A 201 -11.62 -9.35 13.85
N PRO A 202 -11.38 -9.83 12.62
CA PRO A 202 -10.29 -9.39 11.80
C PRO A 202 -10.49 -7.97 11.24
N LEU A 203 -9.38 -7.26 11.06
CA LEU A 203 -9.34 -5.93 10.46
C LEU A 203 -8.54 -5.97 9.14
N LEU A 204 -9.03 -5.28 8.12
CA LEU A 204 -8.30 -5.03 6.87
C LEU A 204 -8.03 -3.53 6.74
N TYR A 205 -6.82 -3.15 6.34
CA TYR A 205 -6.53 -1.78 5.96
C TYR A 205 -5.91 -1.71 4.56
N HIS A 206 -6.19 -0.62 3.86
CA HIS A 206 -5.74 -0.43 2.49
C HIS A 206 -5.52 1.04 2.13
N CYS A 207 -4.90 1.26 0.97
CA CYS A 207 -4.88 2.52 0.24
C CYS A 207 -5.17 2.23 -1.23
N THR A 208 -4.78 3.08 -2.17
CA THR A 208 -5.02 2.86 -3.61
C THR A 208 -4.26 1.64 -4.14
N SER A 209 -2.95 1.57 -3.95
CA SER A 209 -2.12 0.46 -4.44
C SER A 209 -1.77 -0.58 -3.37
N GLY A 210 -2.10 -0.33 -2.11
CA GLY A 210 -1.80 -1.24 -1.00
C GLY A 210 -0.30 -1.43 -0.73
N LYS A 211 0.58 -0.58 -1.31
CA LYS A 211 2.03 -0.77 -1.25
C LYS A 211 2.74 0.23 -0.32
N ASP A 212 2.40 1.56 -0.39
CA ASP A 212 3.12 2.61 0.32
C ASP A 212 2.56 2.86 1.73
N ARG A 213 1.45 3.59 1.89
CA ARG A 213 0.78 3.87 3.17
C ARG A 213 0.45 2.59 3.94
N THR A 214 -0.14 1.66 3.24
CA THR A 214 -0.45 0.30 3.71
C THR A 214 0.84 -0.48 4.03
N GLY A 215 1.85 -0.35 3.19
CA GLY A 215 3.15 -1.01 3.37
C GLY A 215 3.90 -0.49 4.59
N TRP A 216 3.95 0.83 4.77
CA TRP A 216 4.53 1.46 5.95
C TRP A 216 3.87 0.99 7.24
N LEU A 217 2.52 1.04 7.30
CA LEU A 217 1.82 0.57 8.50
C LEU A 217 2.09 -0.92 8.77
N SER A 218 2.14 -1.76 7.72
CA SER A 218 2.45 -3.19 7.87
C SER A 218 3.86 -3.41 8.41
N TYR A 219 4.85 -2.68 7.89
CA TYR A 219 6.22 -2.72 8.38
C TYR A 219 6.29 -2.32 9.86
N VAL A 220 5.67 -1.21 10.23
CA VAL A 220 5.62 -0.74 11.62
C VAL A 220 4.93 -1.75 12.53
N LEU A 221 3.78 -2.31 12.11
CA LEU A 221 3.05 -3.31 12.90
C LEU A 221 3.89 -4.57 13.11
N LEU A 222 4.46 -5.15 12.04
CA LEU A 222 5.28 -6.36 12.14
C LEU A 222 6.49 -6.15 13.06
N ARG A 223 7.18 -5.00 12.95
CA ARG A 223 8.29 -4.64 13.84
C ARG A 223 7.82 -4.47 15.29
N ALA A 224 6.66 -3.84 15.54
CA ALA A 224 6.07 -3.71 16.86
C ALA A 224 5.70 -5.08 17.48
N LEU A 225 5.44 -6.08 16.66
CA LEU A 225 5.23 -7.47 17.07
C LEU A 225 6.53 -8.26 17.24
N ALA A 226 7.68 -7.59 17.21
CA ALA A 226 9.00 -8.20 17.30
C ALA A 226 9.33 -9.17 16.12
N VAL A 227 8.73 -8.98 14.96
CA VAL A 227 9.15 -9.63 13.72
C VAL A 227 10.50 -9.03 13.29
N PRO A 228 11.49 -9.86 12.86
CA PRO A 228 12.76 -9.37 12.33
C PRO A 228 12.57 -8.34 11.22
N GLU A 229 13.47 -7.37 11.16
CA GLU A 229 13.38 -6.27 10.20
C GLU A 229 13.38 -6.74 8.75
N ASP A 230 14.28 -7.66 8.43
CA ASP A 230 14.38 -8.28 7.11
C ASP A 230 13.09 -9.01 6.70
N SER A 231 12.38 -9.62 7.65
CA SER A 231 11.08 -10.27 7.42
C SER A 231 9.98 -9.25 7.17
N ALA A 232 9.96 -8.15 7.91
CA ALA A 232 9.01 -7.06 7.69
C ALA A 232 9.26 -6.33 6.36
N GLU A 233 10.53 -6.14 5.97
CA GLU A 233 10.91 -5.59 4.69
C GLU A 233 10.55 -6.52 3.52
N ARG A 234 10.73 -7.84 3.67
CA ARG A 234 10.29 -8.82 2.66
C ARG A 234 8.78 -8.76 2.43
N ASP A 235 7.95 -8.60 3.47
CA ASP A 235 6.50 -8.37 3.27
C ASP A 235 6.25 -7.08 2.50
N TYR A 236 6.95 -6.01 2.83
CA TYR A 236 6.82 -4.74 2.12
C TYR A 236 7.17 -4.89 0.63
N LEU A 237 8.33 -5.47 0.31
CA LEU A 237 8.82 -5.68 -1.06
C LEU A 237 7.98 -6.67 -1.87
N ALA A 238 7.27 -7.59 -1.22
CA ALA A 238 6.39 -8.55 -1.88
C ALA A 238 5.26 -7.87 -2.68
N SER A 239 4.95 -6.60 -2.41
CA SER A 239 4.01 -5.81 -3.20
C SER A 239 4.43 -5.72 -4.68
N ASN A 240 5.73 -5.70 -4.99
CA ASN A 240 6.24 -5.70 -6.36
C ASN A 240 5.86 -6.98 -7.11
N THR A 241 5.94 -8.14 -6.43
CA THR A 241 5.54 -9.42 -7.00
C THR A 241 4.04 -9.48 -7.26
N PHE A 242 3.22 -9.09 -6.28
CA PHE A 242 1.77 -9.18 -6.40
C PHE A 242 1.19 -8.19 -7.41
N ARG A 243 1.79 -7.02 -7.55
CA ARG A 243 1.33 -5.96 -8.45
C ARG A 243 1.97 -6.00 -9.84
N GLY A 244 3.11 -6.67 -9.99
CA GLY A 244 3.96 -6.54 -11.19
C GLY A 244 3.23 -6.77 -12.51
N ALA A 245 2.40 -7.81 -12.61
CA ALA A 245 1.62 -8.10 -13.81
C ALA A 245 0.56 -7.00 -14.08
N TYR A 246 -0.17 -6.57 -13.04
CA TYR A 246 -1.15 -5.49 -13.15
C TYR A 246 -0.50 -4.17 -13.59
N ASP A 247 0.59 -3.78 -12.95
CA ASP A 247 1.29 -2.53 -13.26
C ASP A 247 1.91 -2.54 -14.67
N ALA A 248 2.41 -3.70 -15.13
CA ALA A 248 2.86 -3.87 -16.50
C ALA A 248 1.72 -3.71 -17.52
N GLN A 249 0.54 -4.26 -17.24
CA GLN A 249 -0.65 -4.09 -18.09
C GLN A 249 -1.09 -2.62 -18.14
N VAL A 250 -1.06 -1.90 -17.03
CA VAL A 250 -1.36 -0.46 -16.99
C VAL A 250 -0.41 0.31 -17.90
N ARG A 251 0.90 0.06 -17.81
CA ARG A 251 1.91 0.70 -18.69
C ARG A 251 1.67 0.35 -20.17
N ALA A 252 1.41 -0.92 -20.47
CA ALA A 252 1.11 -1.34 -21.84
C ALA A 252 -0.13 -0.65 -22.40
N GLY A 253 -1.20 -0.55 -21.63
CA GLY A 253 -2.43 0.16 -22.03
C GLY A 253 -2.23 1.65 -22.27
N LEU A 254 -1.42 2.34 -21.43
CA LEU A 254 -1.07 3.74 -21.61
C LEU A 254 -0.26 3.96 -22.89
N LYS A 255 0.65 3.06 -23.22
CA LYS A 255 1.43 3.09 -24.47
C LYS A 255 0.53 2.84 -25.69
N GLN A 256 -0.29 1.81 -25.62
CA GLN A 256 -1.20 1.44 -26.73
C GLN A 256 -2.23 2.54 -27.02
N SER A 257 -2.73 3.19 -25.99
CA SER A 257 -3.70 4.31 -26.12
C SER A 257 -3.05 5.62 -26.56
N GLY A 258 -1.71 5.68 -26.69
CA GLY A 258 -0.99 6.91 -26.99
C GLY A 258 -0.96 7.94 -25.87
N ARG A 259 -1.43 7.59 -24.67
CA ARG A 259 -1.45 8.50 -23.51
C ARG A 259 -0.06 8.76 -22.95
N MET A 260 0.83 7.78 -23.04
CA MET A 260 2.22 7.92 -22.70
C MET A 260 3.09 7.19 -23.74
N LEU A 261 4.02 7.89 -24.35
CA LEU A 261 5.01 7.27 -25.25
C LEU A 261 6.07 6.49 -24.46
N ASN A 262 6.45 7.00 -23.28
CA ASN A 262 7.35 6.35 -22.34
C ASN A 262 6.64 6.09 -20.99
N PRO A 263 5.83 5.02 -20.87
CA PRO A 263 5.14 4.70 -19.62
C PRO A 263 6.07 4.17 -18.52
N ASP A 264 7.34 3.86 -18.83
CA ASP A 264 8.33 3.40 -17.84
C ASP A 264 8.69 4.52 -16.84
N LEU A 265 8.38 5.77 -17.15
CA LEU A 265 8.40 6.87 -16.18
C LEU A 265 7.53 6.60 -14.94
N LEU A 266 6.58 5.66 -15.04
CA LEU A 266 5.72 5.27 -13.91
C LEU A 266 6.35 4.20 -13.02
N ILE A 267 7.39 3.50 -13.47
CA ILE A 267 7.99 2.39 -12.71
C ILE A 267 8.33 2.81 -11.28
N PRO A 268 9.02 3.94 -11.03
CA PRO A 268 9.34 4.36 -9.67
C PRO A 268 8.11 4.61 -8.78
N LEU A 269 6.97 4.96 -9.39
CA LEU A 269 5.71 5.19 -8.68
C LEU A 269 4.90 3.90 -8.47
N GLN A 270 5.16 2.85 -9.25
CA GLN A 270 4.46 1.58 -9.22
C GLN A 270 5.14 0.55 -8.32
N GLU A 271 6.45 0.64 -8.16
CA GLU A 271 7.25 -0.23 -7.30
C GLU A 271 7.35 0.32 -5.87
N VAL A 272 7.64 -0.58 -4.94
CA VAL A 272 8.25 -0.24 -3.66
C VAL A 272 9.73 -0.59 -3.70
N ARG A 273 10.55 0.21 -3.03
CA ARG A 273 12.01 0.06 -3.02
C ARG A 273 12.53 0.23 -1.61
N THR A 274 13.65 -0.44 -1.31
CA THR A 274 14.33 -0.31 0.00
C THR A 274 14.68 1.15 0.30
N ASP A 275 15.16 1.93 -0.68
CA ASP A 275 15.53 3.33 -0.46
C ASP A 275 14.35 4.25 -0.14
N TYR A 276 13.11 3.87 -0.51
CA TYR A 276 11.90 4.58 -0.06
C TYR A 276 11.63 4.27 1.42
N LEU A 277 11.69 3.01 1.80
CA LEU A 277 11.54 2.60 3.20
C LEU A 277 12.64 3.20 4.06
N ASP A 278 13.90 3.19 3.59
CA ASP A 278 15.06 3.79 4.25
C ASP A 278 14.87 5.29 4.48
N SER A 279 14.20 6.00 3.56
CA SER A 279 13.90 7.42 3.73
C SER A 279 12.97 7.69 4.92
N ALA A 280 12.01 6.80 5.18
CA ALA A 280 11.14 6.90 6.36
C ALA A 280 11.87 6.46 7.63
N THR A 281 12.64 5.37 7.59
CA THR A 281 13.35 4.88 8.79
C THR A 281 14.48 5.81 9.21
N ALA A 282 15.20 6.42 8.28
CA ALA A 282 16.18 7.46 8.57
C ALA A 282 15.53 8.70 9.19
N GLN A 283 14.36 9.11 8.68
CA GLN A 283 13.60 10.22 9.26
C GLN A 283 13.09 9.88 10.66
N MET A 284 12.64 8.66 10.87
CA MET A 284 12.22 8.14 12.18
C MET A 284 13.36 8.18 13.19
N GLU A 285 14.57 7.78 12.77
CA GLU A 285 15.77 7.89 13.62
C GLU A 285 16.08 9.34 13.98
N ALA A 286 16.02 10.24 13.01
CA ALA A 286 16.34 11.65 13.19
C ALA A 286 15.36 12.37 14.13
N ASP A 287 14.05 12.11 13.97
CA ASP A 287 13.00 12.85 14.69
C ASP A 287 12.68 12.25 16.07
N PHE A 288 12.84 10.92 16.24
CA PHE A 288 12.37 10.18 17.41
C PHE A 288 13.44 9.30 18.07
N GLY A 289 14.67 9.31 17.57
CA GLY A 289 15.76 8.49 18.13
C GLY A 289 15.55 7.00 17.93
N GLY A 290 14.83 6.60 16.87
CA GLY A 290 14.66 5.21 16.45
C GLY A 290 13.23 4.69 16.54
N PHE A 291 13.12 3.40 16.26
CA PHE A 291 11.81 2.74 16.10
C PHE A 291 10.95 2.83 17.36
N TYR A 292 11.53 2.59 18.53
CA TYR A 292 10.78 2.65 19.79
C TYR A 292 10.26 4.05 20.09
N GLY A 293 11.11 5.08 19.93
CA GLY A 293 10.69 6.49 20.10
C GLY A 293 9.60 6.88 19.08
N TYR A 294 9.68 6.35 17.86
CA TYR A 294 8.59 6.56 16.89
C TYR A 294 7.27 5.93 17.34
N LEU A 295 7.29 4.71 17.91
CA LEU A 295 6.07 4.09 18.44
C LEU A 295 5.48 4.91 19.59
N THR A 296 6.32 5.35 20.56
CA THR A 296 5.85 6.04 21.78
C THR A 296 5.58 7.52 21.57
N ASP A 297 6.53 8.26 21.03
CA ASP A 297 6.45 9.71 20.90
C ASP A 297 5.90 10.14 19.54
N GLY A 298 6.27 9.43 18.47
CA GLY A 298 5.79 9.69 17.12
C GLY A 298 4.32 9.31 16.93
N LEU A 299 3.95 8.08 17.29
CA LEU A 299 2.58 7.55 17.17
C LEU A 299 1.78 7.68 18.49
N GLY A 300 2.43 8.02 19.59
CA GLY A 300 1.80 8.17 20.90
C GLY A 300 1.18 6.84 21.40
N LEU A 301 1.78 5.69 21.09
CA LEU A 301 1.32 4.39 21.58
C LEU A 301 1.90 4.14 22.97
N ASP A 302 1.03 3.96 23.96
CA ASP A 302 1.46 3.60 25.29
C ASP A 302 1.84 2.10 25.40
N LEU A 303 2.55 1.75 26.47
CA LEU A 303 2.96 0.36 26.72
C LEU A 303 1.78 -0.62 26.79
N ARG A 304 0.63 -0.14 27.26
CA ARG A 304 -0.59 -0.95 27.33
C ARG A 304 -1.07 -1.33 25.91
N THR A 305 -1.09 -0.37 24.99
CA THR A 305 -1.46 -0.60 23.60
C THR A 305 -0.49 -1.56 22.93
N LEU A 306 0.81 -1.38 23.12
CA LEU A 306 1.83 -2.29 22.58
C LEU A 306 1.68 -3.71 23.17
N ALA A 307 1.43 -3.85 24.46
CA ALA A 307 1.18 -5.14 25.11
C ALA A 307 -0.09 -5.81 24.57
N LYS A 308 -1.18 -5.06 24.29
CA LYS A 308 -2.40 -5.58 23.69
C LYS A 308 -2.17 -6.09 22.26
N LEU A 309 -1.40 -5.35 21.44
CA LEU A 309 -1.01 -5.81 20.10
C LEU A 309 -0.29 -7.16 20.18
N GLN A 310 0.70 -7.27 21.06
CA GLN A 310 1.45 -8.51 21.28
C GLN A 310 0.52 -9.64 21.73
N ALA A 311 -0.27 -9.43 22.77
CA ALA A 311 -1.17 -10.46 23.32
C ALA A 311 -2.22 -10.93 22.31
N LYS A 312 -2.76 -10.02 21.48
CA LYS A 312 -3.77 -10.32 20.47
C LYS A 312 -3.18 -11.03 19.26
N LEU A 313 -2.01 -10.58 18.79
CA LEU A 313 -1.49 -10.96 17.47
C LEU A 313 -0.36 -11.99 17.53
N VAL A 314 0.27 -12.25 18.66
CA VAL A 314 1.36 -13.23 18.79
C VAL A 314 0.91 -14.45 19.59
N GLY A 315 1.30 -15.63 19.12
CA GLY A 315 0.99 -16.90 19.78
C GLY A 315 2.01 -18.00 19.47
#